data_496b89818e6f0c4bd4529eb7ba655067
#
_entry.id   496b89818e6f0c4bd4529eb7ba655067
#
_cell.length_a   1.000
_cell.length_b   1.000
_cell.length_c   1.000
_cell.angle_alpha   90.00
_cell.angle_beta   90.00
_cell.angle_gamma   90.00
#
_symmetry.space_group_name_H-M   'P 1'
#
loop_
_entity.id
_entity.type
_entity.pdbx_description
1 polymer ?
#
loop_
_entity_poly.entity_id
_entity_poly.type
_entity_poly.pdbx_seq_one_letter_code
_entity_poly.pdbx_strand_id
1 'polypeptide(L)'
;SSDLRLLGLQSFFTAGPKEIRAWTIPIGARAPQAAGVIHTDFERGFIRAEVYGVNDLAEHGTEKAIREAGKMRVEGKDYAMQAGAVCHFLFNV
;
A
#
# COMPACT_ATOMS: atom_id res chain seq x y z
N SER A 1 -19.84 13.15 7.34
CA SER A 1 -18.70 12.42 6.83
C SER A 1 -17.89 11.88 7.97
N SER A 2 -17.50 10.70 7.82
CA SER A 2 -16.71 10.04 8.83
C SER A 2 -15.24 10.35 8.61
N ASP A 3 -14.63 10.97 9.58
CA ASP A 3 -13.19 11.01 9.64
C ASP A 3 -12.74 9.64 10.14
N LEU A 4 -12.10 8.86 9.30
CA LEU A 4 -11.64 7.51 9.64
C LEU A 4 -10.71 7.51 10.85
N ARG A 5 -9.95 8.58 11.06
CA ARG A 5 -9.04 8.67 12.20
C ARG A 5 -9.79 8.67 13.53
N LEU A 6 -11.00 9.21 13.57
CA LEU A 6 -11.82 9.17 14.77
C LEU A 6 -12.26 7.75 15.11
N LEU A 7 -12.27 6.85 14.12
CA LEU A 7 -12.61 5.45 14.30
C LEU A 7 -11.38 4.58 14.48
N GLY A 8 -10.18 5.19 14.51
CA GLY A 8 -8.93 4.44 14.57
C GLY A 8 -8.56 3.76 13.27
N LEU A 9 -9.06 4.26 12.16
CA LEU A 9 -8.86 3.66 10.83
C LEU A 9 -8.12 4.62 9.92
N GLN A 10 -7.49 4.05 8.89
CA GLN A 10 -6.84 4.80 7.84
C GLN A 10 -6.98 4.04 6.52
N SER A 11 -6.73 4.73 5.42
CA SER A 11 -6.83 4.13 4.09
C SER A 11 -5.48 4.11 3.40
N PHE A 12 -5.27 3.08 2.61
CA PHE A 12 -4.16 3.01 1.66
C PHE A 12 -4.72 2.62 0.30
N PHE A 13 -3.89 2.69 -0.72
CA PHE A 13 -4.34 2.41 -2.09
C PHE A 13 -3.48 1.32 -2.72
N THR A 14 -4.10 0.59 -3.66
CA THR A 14 -3.36 -0.30 -4.56
C THR A 14 -3.67 0.12 -5.98
N ALA A 15 -2.65 0.10 -6.84
CA ALA A 15 -2.81 0.44 -8.25
C ALA A 15 -2.96 -0.85 -9.04
N GLY A 16 -4.09 -1.02 -9.69
CA GLY A 16 -4.33 -2.13 -10.59
C GLY A 16 -4.20 -1.70 -12.05
N PRO A 17 -4.33 -2.65 -12.99
CA PRO A 17 -4.20 -2.31 -14.41
C PRO A 17 -5.27 -1.35 -14.90
N LYS A 18 -6.42 -1.28 -14.26
CA LYS A 18 -7.54 -0.45 -14.70
C LYS A 18 -7.94 0.62 -13.72
N GLU A 19 -7.57 0.49 -12.44
CA GLU A 19 -8.04 1.42 -11.42
C GLU A 19 -7.12 1.42 -10.22
N ILE A 20 -7.22 2.51 -9.45
CA ILE A 20 -6.65 2.59 -8.12
C ILE A 20 -7.76 2.26 -7.14
N ARG A 21 -7.50 1.36 -6.21
CA ARG A 21 -8.48 0.91 -5.25
C ARG A 21 -8.07 1.28 -3.83
N ALA A 22 -9.03 1.78 -3.06
CA ALA A 22 -8.83 2.15 -1.67
C ALA A 22 -9.17 1.01 -0.73
N TRP A 23 -8.37 0.86 0.33
CA TRP A 23 -8.58 -0.15 1.36
C TRP A 23 -8.52 0.53 2.71
N THR A 24 -9.28 0.03 3.66
CA THR A 24 -9.34 0.57 5.02
C THR A 24 -8.69 -0.40 5.99
N ILE A 25 -7.81 0.11 6.85
CA ILE A 25 -7.10 -0.69 7.85
C ILE A 25 -7.04 0.08 9.17
N PRO A 26 -6.81 -0.60 10.30
CA PRO A 26 -6.58 0.08 11.56
C PRO A 26 -5.30 0.91 11.52
N ILE A 27 -5.31 2.06 12.20
CA ILE A 27 -4.10 2.86 12.36
C ILE A 27 -3.08 2.02 13.15
N GLY A 28 -1.85 1.99 12.67
CA GLY A 28 -0.80 1.18 13.27
C GLY A 28 -0.63 -0.19 12.66
N ALA A 29 -1.52 -0.57 11.73
CA ALA A 29 -1.37 -1.84 11.02
C ALA A 29 -0.07 -1.85 10.21
N ARG A 30 0.57 -3.01 10.16
CA ARG A 30 1.81 -3.20 9.43
C ARG A 30 1.52 -3.75 8.03
N ALA A 31 2.53 -3.73 7.18
CA ALA A 31 2.39 -4.13 5.77
C ALA A 31 1.76 -5.51 5.59
N PRO A 32 2.16 -6.57 6.32
CA PRO A 32 1.50 -7.87 6.15
C PRO A 32 0.02 -7.84 6.50
N GLN A 33 -0.37 -7.09 7.54
CA GLN A 33 -1.77 -6.94 7.91
C GLN A 33 -2.56 -6.24 6.82
N ALA A 34 -1.97 -5.21 6.21
CA ALA A 34 -2.60 -4.50 5.11
C ALA A 34 -2.79 -5.42 3.89
N ALA A 35 -1.77 -6.21 3.57
CA ALA A 35 -1.88 -7.19 2.48
C ALA A 35 -2.97 -8.21 2.78
N GLY A 36 -3.13 -8.60 4.04
CA GLY A 36 -4.16 -9.55 4.46
C GLY A 36 -5.58 -9.05 4.28
N VAL A 37 -5.78 -7.75 4.29
CA VAL A 37 -7.10 -7.16 4.01
C VAL A 37 -7.51 -7.44 2.56
N ILE A 38 -6.54 -7.49 1.66
CA ILE A 38 -6.78 -7.79 0.26
C ILE A 38 -7.07 -9.29 0.08
N HIS A 39 -6.20 -10.13 0.66
CA HIS A 39 -6.37 -11.58 0.62
C HIS A 39 -5.51 -12.21 1.72
N THR A 40 -6.06 -13.21 2.41
CA THR A 40 -5.36 -13.84 3.53
C THR A 40 -4.03 -14.46 3.12
N ASP A 41 -3.93 -15.00 1.91
CA ASP A 41 -2.68 -15.57 1.41
C ASP A 41 -1.59 -14.53 1.25
N PHE A 42 -1.95 -13.28 0.99
CA PHE A 42 -0.97 -12.20 0.85
C PHE A 42 -0.30 -11.90 2.18
N GLU A 43 -1.03 -11.97 3.28
CA GLU A 43 -0.45 -11.80 4.60
C GLU A 43 0.52 -12.93 4.91
N ARG A 44 0.07 -14.17 4.68
CA ARG A 44 0.86 -15.35 5.01
C ARG A 44 2.13 -15.46 4.18
N GLY A 45 2.04 -15.13 2.90
CA GLY A 45 3.15 -15.23 1.97
C GLY A 45 3.91 -13.92 1.74
N PHE A 46 3.69 -12.93 2.57
CA PHE A 46 4.26 -11.60 2.38
C PHE A 46 5.79 -11.64 2.30
N ILE A 47 6.33 -10.94 1.30
CA ILE A 47 7.78 -10.80 1.11
C ILE A 47 8.20 -9.36 1.42
N ARG A 48 7.63 -8.40 0.68
CA ARG A 48 7.92 -6.98 0.88
C ARG A 48 6.82 -6.15 0.23
N ALA A 49 6.82 -4.85 0.54
CA ALA A 49 5.92 -3.90 -0.08
C ALA A 49 6.72 -2.82 -0.80
N GLU A 50 6.29 -2.45 -1.98
CA GLU A 50 6.80 -1.28 -2.68
C GLU A 50 5.80 -0.15 -2.46
N VAL A 51 6.27 0.99 -1.92
CA VAL A 51 5.42 2.07 -1.46
C VAL A 51 5.80 3.36 -2.17
N TYR A 52 4.79 4.08 -2.65
CA TYR A 52 5.00 5.37 -3.29
C TYR A 52 3.77 6.24 -3.06
N GLY A 53 3.90 7.53 -3.38
CA GLY A 53 2.79 8.47 -3.20
C GLY A 53 1.87 8.51 -4.41
N VAL A 54 0.61 8.90 -4.17
CA VAL A 54 -0.35 9.11 -5.26
C VAL A 54 0.18 10.16 -6.23
N ASN A 55 0.84 11.21 -5.71
CA ASN A 55 1.41 12.26 -6.55
C ASN A 55 2.52 11.71 -7.45
N ASP A 56 3.29 10.76 -6.95
CA ASP A 56 4.33 10.13 -7.77
C ASP A 56 3.72 9.37 -8.94
N LEU A 57 2.61 8.68 -8.69
CA LEU A 57 1.91 7.98 -9.76
C LEU A 57 1.34 8.96 -10.79
N ALA A 58 0.77 10.08 -10.33
CA ALA A 58 0.23 11.09 -11.22
C ALA A 58 1.34 11.72 -12.08
N GLU A 59 2.50 11.95 -11.49
CA GLU A 59 3.62 12.58 -12.18
C GLU A 59 4.29 11.66 -13.20
N HIS A 60 4.51 10.40 -12.82
CA HIS A 60 5.28 9.45 -13.63
C HIS A 60 4.42 8.51 -14.45
N GLY A 61 3.17 8.30 -14.08
CA GLY A 61 2.21 7.52 -14.84
C GLY A 61 2.25 6.02 -14.62
N THR A 62 3.39 5.44 -14.30
CA THR A 62 3.52 3.98 -14.08
C THR A 62 4.44 3.71 -12.91
N GLU A 63 4.29 2.51 -12.32
CA GLU A 63 5.18 2.07 -11.25
C GLU A 63 6.63 1.92 -11.73
N LYS A 64 6.80 1.47 -12.97
CA LYS A 64 8.15 1.35 -13.54
C LYS A 64 8.84 2.71 -13.59
N ALA A 65 8.16 3.75 -14.05
CA ALA A 65 8.71 5.10 -14.11
C ALA A 65 9.04 5.64 -12.73
N ILE A 66 8.17 5.37 -11.74
CA ILE A 66 8.41 5.78 -10.35
C ILE A 66 9.67 5.11 -9.82
N ARG A 67 9.83 3.82 -10.09
CA ARG A 67 11.01 3.07 -9.66
C ARG A 67 12.29 3.62 -10.30
N GLU A 68 12.24 3.90 -11.59
CA GLU A 68 13.38 4.45 -12.32
C GLU A 68 13.75 5.84 -11.83
N ALA A 69 12.77 6.62 -11.38
CA ALA A 69 13.00 7.95 -10.82
C ALA A 69 13.52 7.93 -9.39
N GLY A 70 13.60 6.76 -8.76
CA GLY A 70 14.07 6.63 -7.38
C GLY A 70 13.05 7.07 -6.34
N LYS A 71 11.78 7.10 -6.68
CA LYS A 71 10.71 7.53 -5.78
C LYS A 71 10.01 6.38 -5.09
N MET A 72 10.30 5.15 -5.48
CA MET A 72 9.71 3.97 -4.88
C MET A 72 10.52 3.51 -3.67
N ARG A 73 9.83 3.30 -2.54
CA ARG A 73 10.46 2.75 -1.34
C ARG A 73 10.14 1.27 -1.25
N VAL A 74 11.09 0.50 -0.73
CA VAL A 74 10.88 -0.93 -0.46
C VAL A 74 10.85 -1.11 1.05
N GLU A 75 9.76 -1.69 1.56
CA GLU A 75 9.55 -1.83 3.00
C GLU A 75 9.28 -3.30 3.34
N GLY A 76 9.71 -3.70 4.52
CA GLY A 76 9.57 -5.06 5.01
C GLY A 76 8.36 -5.25 5.91
N LYS A 77 8.39 -6.38 6.63
CA LYS A 77 7.27 -6.80 7.48
C LYS A 77 6.99 -5.84 8.64
N ASP A 78 7.97 -5.09 9.07
CA ASP A 78 7.83 -4.18 10.21
C ASP A 78 7.35 -2.79 9.82
N TYR A 79 7.13 -2.56 8.55
CA TYR A 79 6.68 -1.26 8.08
C TYR A 79 5.27 -0.94 8.59
N ALA A 80 5.14 0.17 9.32
CA ALA A 80 3.84 0.66 9.74
C ALA A 80 3.21 1.44 8.58
N MET A 81 2.02 1.03 8.17
CA MET A 81 1.34 1.63 7.02
C MET A 81 1.04 3.10 7.25
N GLN A 82 1.17 3.89 6.20
CA GLN A 82 0.88 5.32 6.21
C GLN A 82 -0.39 5.60 5.43
N ALA A 83 -1.20 6.52 5.93
CA ALA A 83 -2.43 6.91 5.26
C ALA A 83 -2.11 7.53 3.88
N GLY A 84 -2.89 7.18 2.88
CA GLY A 84 -2.78 7.76 1.55
C GLY A 84 -1.67 7.22 0.67
N ALA A 85 -0.87 6.28 1.16
CA ALA A 85 0.20 5.68 0.36
C ALA A 85 -0.37 4.68 -0.64
N VAL A 86 0.30 4.56 -1.79
CA VAL A 86 0.02 3.51 -2.77
C VAL A 86 1.03 2.40 -2.55
N CYS A 87 0.54 1.17 -2.45
CA CYS A 87 1.37 0.02 -2.12
C CYS A 87 1.23 -1.07 -3.16
N HIS A 88 2.35 -1.71 -3.46
CA HIS A 88 2.39 -2.92 -4.28
C HIS A 88 3.01 -4.01 -3.42
N PHE A 89 2.20 -5.00 -3.04
CA PHE A 89 2.66 -6.07 -2.16
C PHE A 89 3.22 -7.23 -2.99
N LEU A 90 4.41 -7.69 -2.61
CA LEU A 90 5.00 -8.89 -3.20
C LEU A 90 4.83 -10.03 -2.21
N PHE A 91 4.39 -11.15 -2.71
CA PHE A 91 4.10 -12.32 -1.88
C PHE A 91 4.44 -13.59 -2.64
N ASN A 92 4.63 -14.66 -1.88
CA ASN A 92 4.88 -15.98 -2.42
C ASN A 92 4.02 -16.99 -1.65
N VAL A 93 3.07 -17.59 -2.36
CA VAL A 93 2.11 -18.54 -1.75
C VAL A 93 2.21 -19.88 -2.44
#